data_29bd6ba3b9dc426a9186fcf2fed22d49
#
_entry.id   29bd6ba3b9dc426a9186fcf2fed22d49
#
_cell.length_a   1.000
_cell.length_b   1.000
_cell.length_c   1.000
_cell.angle_alpha   90.00
_cell.angle_beta   90.00
_cell.angle_gamma   90.00
#
_symmetry.space_group_name_H-M   'P 1'
#
loop_
_entity.id
_entity.type
_entity.pdbx_description
1 polymer ?
#
loop_
_entity_poly.entity_id
_entity_poly.type
_entity_poly.pdbx_seq_one_letter_code
_entity_poly.pdbx_strand_id
1 'polypeptide(L)'
;NYLVTKNILSAFNALGLDALSIANDHITDYPSEIIKNTESLLEENSIYVAGKKDMPMYFEKDGKKIAIVSTNSVIIGTKENYTKNGISVYDEDNIKKNIQEAKKMADFVIVDIHWGKGEASFGVTTQMEEMAKFVIESGADLVMGTHAIGIQPISTYNGKPIIYTTGYAMTDLEYETTKVSYLFDLKFENTKLSSIEMTPIYIKDSKEVLLYKDYDEVAANINMKSICSRMQENGLNAQISDN
;
A
#
# COMPACT_ATOMS: atom_id res chain seq x y z
N ASN A 1 -17.42 -8.75 -6.89
CA ASN A 1 -16.61 -9.94 -6.56
C ASN A 1 -15.30 -9.88 -7.33
N TYR A 2 -14.19 -9.85 -6.63
CA TYR A 2 -12.85 -9.73 -7.19
C TYR A 2 -12.14 -11.09 -7.14
N LEU A 3 -12.33 -11.89 -8.19
CA LEU A 3 -11.65 -13.18 -8.34
C LEU A 3 -10.76 -13.12 -9.58
N VAL A 4 -9.48 -13.34 -9.40
CA VAL A 4 -8.54 -13.50 -10.53
C VAL A 4 -8.15 -14.95 -10.70
N THR A 5 -7.86 -15.35 -11.93
CA THR A 5 -7.38 -16.70 -12.22
C THR A 5 -5.91 -16.82 -11.91
N LYS A 6 -5.42 -18.05 -11.67
CA LYS A 6 -4.01 -18.31 -11.42
C LYS A 6 -3.06 -17.82 -12.54
N ASN A 7 -3.57 -17.49 -13.70
CA ASN A 7 -2.78 -16.94 -14.81
C ASN A 7 -2.14 -15.58 -14.46
N ILE A 8 -2.66 -14.86 -13.46
CA ILE A 8 -2.07 -13.60 -12.98
C ILE A 8 -0.66 -13.82 -12.42
N LEU A 9 -0.33 -15.01 -11.92
CA LEU A 9 0.98 -15.33 -11.35
C LEU A 9 2.11 -15.17 -12.37
N SER A 10 1.84 -15.47 -13.65
CA SER A 10 2.83 -15.23 -14.70
C SER A 10 3.15 -13.75 -14.89
N ALA A 11 2.13 -12.88 -14.75
CA ALA A 11 2.34 -11.44 -14.78
C ALA A 11 3.09 -10.94 -13.52
N PHE A 12 2.75 -11.45 -12.35
CA PHE A 12 3.46 -11.12 -11.11
C PHE A 12 4.94 -11.50 -11.18
N ASN A 13 5.25 -12.70 -11.67
CA ASN A 13 6.62 -13.13 -11.87
C ASN A 13 7.36 -12.29 -12.93
N ALA A 14 6.70 -11.92 -14.02
CA ALA A 14 7.29 -11.06 -15.05
C ALA A 14 7.57 -9.63 -14.54
N LEU A 15 6.75 -9.13 -13.60
CA LEU A 15 6.95 -7.84 -12.93
C LEU A 15 7.99 -7.91 -11.81
N GLY A 16 8.48 -9.10 -11.44
CA GLY A 16 9.38 -9.28 -10.30
C GLY A 16 8.72 -8.94 -8.96
N LEU A 17 7.44 -9.27 -8.81
CA LEU A 17 6.69 -8.96 -7.60
C LEU A 17 7.14 -9.86 -6.45
N ASP A 18 7.70 -9.26 -5.40
CA ASP A 18 8.24 -9.98 -4.24
C ASP A 18 7.20 -10.23 -3.14
N ALA A 19 6.20 -9.36 -2.98
CA ALA A 19 5.23 -9.46 -1.89
C ALA A 19 3.86 -8.91 -2.26
N LEU A 20 2.82 -9.46 -1.64
CA LEU A 20 1.43 -8.98 -1.72
C LEU A 20 0.77 -8.96 -0.34
N SER A 21 -0.09 -7.97 -0.11
CA SER A 21 -0.98 -7.94 1.04
C SER A 21 -2.31 -8.60 0.71
N ILE A 22 -2.79 -9.47 1.61
CA ILE A 22 -4.13 -10.06 1.56
C ILE A 22 -5.11 -9.37 2.53
N ALA A 23 -4.65 -8.41 3.33
CA ALA A 23 -5.49 -7.69 4.27
C ALA A 23 -6.31 -6.60 3.57
N ASN A 24 -7.40 -6.98 2.92
CA ASN A 24 -8.33 -6.08 2.25
C ASN A 24 -9.78 -6.47 2.56
N ASP A 25 -10.73 -5.60 2.19
CA ASP A 25 -12.15 -5.77 2.49
C ASP A 25 -12.82 -6.91 1.70
N HIS A 26 -12.29 -7.26 0.53
CA HIS A 26 -12.84 -8.29 -0.35
C HIS A 26 -12.25 -9.69 -0.17
N ILE A 27 -11.23 -9.86 0.68
CA ILE A 27 -10.59 -11.16 0.89
C ILE A 27 -11.56 -12.25 1.38
N THR A 28 -12.63 -11.83 2.04
CA THR A 28 -13.68 -12.74 2.57
C THR A 28 -14.92 -12.83 1.68
N ASP A 29 -14.89 -12.35 0.45
CA ASP A 29 -16.00 -12.50 -0.52
C ASP A 29 -16.26 -13.96 -0.89
N TYR A 30 -15.26 -14.80 -0.71
CA TYR A 30 -15.28 -16.22 -1.02
C TYR A 30 -15.01 -17.09 0.21
N PRO A 31 -15.32 -18.40 0.15
CA PRO A 31 -15.04 -19.33 1.24
C PRO A 31 -13.56 -19.40 1.62
N SER A 32 -13.31 -19.82 2.86
CA SER A 32 -11.95 -19.88 3.45
C SER A 32 -10.94 -20.71 2.65
N GLU A 33 -11.40 -21.68 1.89
CA GLU A 33 -10.56 -22.51 1.01
C GLU A 33 -9.91 -21.66 -0.10
N ILE A 34 -10.61 -20.64 -0.59
CA ILE A 34 -10.07 -19.75 -1.62
C ILE A 34 -8.96 -18.87 -1.04
N ILE A 35 -9.11 -18.40 0.20
CA ILE A 35 -8.06 -17.65 0.90
C ILE A 35 -6.80 -18.51 1.05
N LYS A 36 -6.95 -19.74 1.55
CA LYS A 36 -5.82 -20.68 1.68
C LYS A 36 -5.17 -21.02 0.36
N ASN A 37 -5.96 -21.23 -0.69
CA ASN A 37 -5.43 -21.46 -2.03
C ASN A 37 -4.67 -20.24 -2.55
N THR A 38 -5.15 -19.02 -2.28
CA THR A 38 -4.46 -17.78 -2.64
C THR A 38 -3.11 -17.70 -1.95
N GLU A 39 -3.08 -17.92 -0.63
CA GLU A 39 -1.82 -17.94 0.13
C GLU A 39 -0.84 -18.98 -0.42
N SER A 40 -1.28 -20.23 -0.60
CA SER A 40 -0.42 -21.31 -1.12
C SER A 40 0.11 -21.00 -2.51
N LEU A 41 -0.73 -20.48 -3.41
CA LEU A 41 -0.30 -20.13 -4.77
C LEU A 41 0.74 -19.00 -4.78
N LEU A 42 0.61 -18.01 -3.92
CA LEU A 42 1.59 -16.94 -3.79
C LEU A 42 2.92 -17.48 -3.25
N GLU A 43 2.88 -18.26 -2.16
CA GLU A 43 4.06 -18.86 -1.54
C GLU A 43 4.79 -19.84 -2.48
N GLU A 44 4.06 -20.68 -3.22
CA GLU A 44 4.60 -21.58 -4.25
C GLU A 44 5.32 -20.83 -5.40
N ASN A 45 4.93 -19.57 -5.64
CA ASN A 45 5.55 -18.69 -6.63
C ASN A 45 6.59 -17.73 -6.01
N SER A 46 7.03 -17.99 -4.78
CA SER A 46 8.03 -17.20 -4.04
C SER A 46 7.59 -15.75 -3.78
N ILE A 47 6.27 -15.51 -3.69
CA ILE A 47 5.70 -14.21 -3.36
C ILE A 47 5.34 -14.21 -1.87
N TYR A 48 5.94 -13.32 -1.10
CA TYR A 48 5.63 -13.18 0.32
C TYR A 48 4.21 -12.67 0.54
N VAL A 49 3.55 -13.20 1.57
CA VAL A 49 2.17 -12.83 1.90
C VAL A 49 2.15 -11.98 3.17
N ALA A 50 1.79 -10.71 3.04
CA ALA A 50 1.51 -9.81 4.15
C ALA A 50 0.02 -9.81 4.50
N GLY A 51 -0.35 -9.38 5.72
CA GLY A 51 -1.74 -9.25 6.14
C GLY A 51 -2.33 -10.48 6.82
N LYS A 52 -1.50 -11.47 7.15
CA LYS A 52 -1.88 -12.56 8.06
C LYS A 52 -2.00 -12.03 9.48
N LYS A 53 -2.99 -12.55 10.22
CA LYS A 53 -3.25 -12.13 11.59
C LYS A 53 -2.04 -12.39 12.48
N ASP A 54 -1.66 -11.39 13.27
CA ASP A 54 -0.56 -11.45 14.25
C ASP A 54 0.81 -11.87 13.67
N MET A 55 1.00 -11.68 12.36
CA MET A 55 2.21 -12.09 11.64
C MET A 55 2.76 -10.95 10.77
N PRO A 56 3.69 -10.13 11.27
CA PRO A 56 4.47 -9.25 10.41
C PRO A 56 5.23 -10.05 9.36
N MET A 57 5.28 -9.57 8.12
CA MET A 57 6.08 -10.15 7.06
C MET A 57 7.46 -9.52 7.08
N TYR A 58 8.52 -10.32 6.86
CA TYR A 58 9.90 -9.86 6.84
C TYR A 58 10.58 -10.25 5.54
N PHE A 59 11.40 -9.34 5.03
CA PHE A 59 12.31 -9.63 3.94
C PHE A 59 13.63 -8.87 4.12
N GLU A 60 14.64 -9.27 3.40
CA GLU A 60 15.95 -8.62 3.39
C GLU A 60 16.26 -8.10 1.99
N LYS A 61 16.68 -6.83 1.90
CA LYS A 61 17.10 -6.18 0.67
C LYS A 61 18.34 -5.35 0.94
N ASP A 62 19.40 -5.59 0.18
CA ASP A 62 20.68 -4.88 0.29
C ASP A 62 21.24 -4.82 1.72
N GLY A 63 21.16 -5.97 2.42
CA GLY A 63 21.63 -6.12 3.79
C GLY A 63 20.78 -5.41 4.85
N LYS A 64 19.57 -4.96 4.50
CA LYS A 64 18.59 -4.36 5.41
C LYS A 64 17.41 -5.28 5.60
N LYS A 65 17.00 -5.44 6.85
CA LYS A 65 15.83 -6.20 7.22
C LYS A 65 14.63 -5.27 7.32
N ILE A 66 13.63 -5.51 6.48
CA ILE A 66 12.41 -4.71 6.40
C ILE A 66 11.24 -5.57 6.88
N ALA A 67 10.38 -4.99 7.70
CA ALA A 67 9.13 -5.60 8.10
C ALA A 67 7.93 -4.86 7.48
N ILE A 68 6.93 -5.62 7.05
CA ILE A 68 5.62 -5.08 6.67
C ILE A 68 4.58 -5.62 7.64
N VAL A 69 3.91 -4.70 8.34
CA VAL A 69 2.74 -4.97 9.18
C VAL A 69 1.52 -4.51 8.40
N SER A 70 0.81 -5.47 7.80
CA SER A 70 -0.37 -5.16 6.98
C SER A 70 -1.66 -5.47 7.72
N THR A 71 -2.68 -4.60 7.58
CA THR A 71 -3.96 -4.73 8.27
C THR A 71 -5.11 -4.11 7.49
N ASN A 72 -6.32 -4.61 7.70
CA ASN A 72 -7.55 -4.11 7.09
C ASN A 72 -8.45 -3.41 8.11
N SER A 73 -8.84 -2.17 7.85
CA SER A 73 -9.82 -1.42 8.66
C SER A 73 -11.20 -1.31 8.01
N VAL A 74 -11.34 -1.75 6.76
CA VAL A 74 -12.61 -1.74 6.02
C VAL A 74 -13.28 -3.10 6.13
N ILE A 75 -14.41 -3.16 6.81
CA ILE A 75 -15.07 -4.43 7.12
C ILE A 75 -16.37 -4.56 6.35
N ILE A 76 -16.42 -5.55 5.46
CA ILE A 76 -17.66 -6.02 4.83
C ILE A 76 -18.17 -7.22 5.63
N GLY A 77 -19.32 -7.06 6.28
CA GLY A 77 -19.85 -8.10 7.19
C GLY A 77 -19.32 -7.95 8.61
N THR A 78 -18.56 -8.92 9.11
CA THR A 78 -18.09 -8.94 10.51
C THR A 78 -16.58 -9.11 10.65
N LYS A 79 -15.97 -8.45 11.63
CA LYS A 79 -14.55 -8.63 11.96
C LYS A 79 -14.19 -10.10 12.22
N GLU A 80 -15.10 -10.84 12.85
CA GLU A 80 -14.91 -12.27 13.14
C GLU A 80 -14.68 -13.07 11.85
N ASN A 81 -15.37 -12.73 10.75
CA ASN A 81 -15.19 -13.44 9.49
C ASN A 81 -13.75 -13.31 8.96
N TYR A 82 -13.11 -12.16 9.12
CA TYR A 82 -11.70 -11.95 8.75
C TYR A 82 -10.77 -12.70 9.70
N THR A 83 -10.94 -12.50 11.00
CA THR A 83 -9.99 -13.02 12.01
C THR A 83 -10.00 -14.54 12.11
N LYS A 84 -11.15 -15.20 11.94
CA LYS A 84 -11.22 -16.68 11.90
C LYS A 84 -10.56 -17.27 10.64
N ASN A 85 -10.48 -16.49 9.57
CA ASN A 85 -9.79 -16.84 8.34
C ASN A 85 -8.31 -16.43 8.34
N GLY A 86 -7.78 -15.99 9.48
CA GLY A 86 -6.37 -15.63 9.61
C GLY A 86 -5.99 -14.28 9.03
N ILE A 87 -6.96 -13.41 8.71
CA ILE A 87 -6.71 -12.09 8.14
C ILE A 87 -6.52 -11.05 9.23
N SER A 88 -5.52 -10.20 9.09
CA SER A 88 -5.26 -9.07 9.99
C SER A 88 -6.34 -8.01 9.85
N VAL A 89 -6.98 -7.67 10.95
CA VAL A 89 -7.96 -6.59 11.06
C VAL A 89 -7.41 -5.53 12.00
N TYR A 90 -7.59 -4.27 11.64
CA TYR A 90 -7.13 -3.15 12.45
C TYR A 90 -7.77 -3.20 13.85
N ASP A 91 -6.88 -3.27 14.82
CA ASP A 91 -7.14 -3.19 16.24
C ASP A 91 -5.90 -2.57 16.90
N GLU A 92 -6.08 -1.54 17.71
CA GLU A 92 -4.97 -0.73 18.23
C GLU A 92 -3.99 -1.55 19.08
N ASP A 93 -4.49 -2.44 19.92
CA ASP A 93 -3.63 -3.27 20.77
C ASP A 93 -2.82 -4.27 19.95
N ASN A 94 -3.47 -4.93 19.00
CA ASN A 94 -2.83 -5.91 18.12
C ASN A 94 -1.82 -5.27 17.19
N ILE A 95 -2.18 -4.16 16.52
CA ILE A 95 -1.26 -3.53 15.58
C ILE A 95 -0.05 -2.93 16.29
N LYS A 96 -0.24 -2.32 17.46
CA LYS A 96 0.85 -1.82 18.29
C LYS A 96 1.80 -2.95 18.69
N LYS A 97 1.27 -4.09 19.14
CA LYS A 97 2.07 -5.27 19.47
C LYS A 97 2.88 -5.74 18.25
N ASN A 98 2.25 -5.89 17.10
CA ASN A 98 2.91 -6.35 15.87
C ASN A 98 4.00 -5.38 15.41
N ILE A 99 3.77 -4.07 15.49
CA ILE A 99 4.79 -3.05 15.19
C ILE A 99 5.96 -3.17 16.15
N GLN A 100 5.71 -3.29 17.45
CA GLN A 100 6.76 -3.41 18.46
C GLN A 100 7.58 -4.69 18.30
N GLU A 101 6.97 -5.82 17.93
CA GLU A 101 7.70 -7.04 17.60
C GLU A 101 8.51 -6.87 16.31
N ALA A 102 7.92 -6.25 15.29
CA ALA A 102 8.63 -5.95 14.04
C ALA A 102 9.86 -5.06 14.27
N LYS A 103 9.78 -4.06 15.13
CA LYS A 103 10.91 -3.17 15.49
C LYS A 103 12.07 -3.88 16.17
N LYS A 104 11.83 -5.02 16.84
CA LYS A 104 12.91 -5.82 17.44
C LYS A 104 13.67 -6.64 16.40
N MET A 105 13.02 -6.93 15.26
CA MET A 105 13.49 -7.89 14.26
C MET A 105 13.92 -7.26 12.94
N ALA A 106 13.57 -5.98 12.71
CA ALA A 106 13.82 -5.28 11.45
C ALA A 106 14.43 -3.89 11.67
N ASP A 107 15.20 -3.45 10.69
CA ASP A 107 15.79 -2.11 10.66
C ASP A 107 14.76 -1.04 10.31
N PHE A 108 13.75 -1.41 9.52
CA PHE A 108 12.71 -0.51 9.03
C PHE A 108 11.34 -1.21 9.04
N VAL A 109 10.32 -0.51 9.54
CA VAL A 109 8.96 -1.04 9.66
C VAL A 109 7.99 -0.21 8.83
N ILE A 110 7.39 -0.85 7.83
CA ILE A 110 6.30 -0.30 7.03
C ILE A 110 4.99 -0.81 7.62
N VAL A 111 4.04 0.08 7.87
CA VAL A 111 2.66 -0.30 8.19
C VAL A 111 1.79 -0.04 6.96
N ASP A 112 1.23 -1.11 6.40
CA ASP A 112 0.28 -1.08 5.29
C ASP A 112 -1.14 -1.18 5.82
N ILE A 113 -1.99 -0.20 5.51
CA ILE A 113 -3.36 -0.15 6.03
C ILE A 113 -4.35 -0.03 4.86
N HIS A 114 -5.22 -1.01 4.75
CA HIS A 114 -6.39 -0.94 3.87
C HIS A 114 -7.50 -0.17 4.59
N TRP A 115 -7.74 1.09 4.20
CA TRP A 115 -8.57 2.03 4.96
C TRP A 115 -9.34 3.04 4.11
N GLY A 116 -10.15 3.86 4.79
CA GLY A 116 -10.86 4.96 4.18
C GLY A 116 -12.15 4.52 3.48
N LYS A 117 -12.54 5.26 2.46
CA LYS A 117 -13.72 5.00 1.66
C LYS A 117 -13.32 4.59 0.26
N GLY A 118 -13.95 3.54 -0.27
CA GLY A 118 -13.80 3.06 -1.65
C GLY A 118 -14.43 3.98 -2.70
N GLU A 119 -14.40 5.28 -2.48
CA GLU A 119 -14.91 6.30 -3.38
C GLU A 119 -13.75 7.07 -4.01
N ALA A 120 -13.96 7.70 -5.15
CA ALA A 120 -13.01 8.62 -5.78
C ALA A 120 -12.88 9.90 -4.93
N SER A 121 -12.31 9.74 -3.74
CA SER A 121 -12.14 10.82 -2.75
C SER A 121 -10.68 11.24 -2.70
N PHE A 122 -10.42 12.50 -2.99
CA PHE A 122 -9.10 13.11 -2.79
C PHE A 122 -8.85 13.51 -1.33
N GLY A 123 -9.85 13.38 -0.47
CA GLY A 123 -9.79 13.77 0.93
C GLY A 123 -9.36 12.66 1.85
N VAL A 124 -8.48 12.99 2.79
CA VAL A 124 -8.11 12.14 3.92
C VAL A 124 -9.14 12.34 5.03
N THR A 125 -9.62 11.26 5.64
CA THR A 125 -10.55 11.36 6.77
C THR A 125 -9.78 11.53 8.08
N THR A 126 -10.42 12.15 9.09
CA THR A 126 -9.85 12.26 10.45
C THR A 126 -9.46 10.90 11.01
N GLN A 127 -10.27 9.86 10.76
CA GLN A 127 -9.96 8.50 11.18
C GLN A 127 -8.64 7.98 10.57
N MET A 128 -8.40 8.22 9.28
CA MET A 128 -7.14 7.82 8.63
C MET A 128 -5.95 8.56 9.25
N GLU A 129 -6.10 9.85 9.55
CA GLU A 129 -5.04 10.63 10.22
C GLU A 129 -4.75 10.11 11.63
N GLU A 130 -5.78 9.81 12.42
CA GLU A 130 -5.64 9.26 13.77
C GLU A 130 -4.96 7.89 13.74
N MET A 131 -5.39 7.00 12.85
CA MET A 131 -4.76 5.69 12.66
C MET A 131 -3.29 5.82 12.24
N ALA A 132 -2.97 6.72 11.30
CA ALA A 132 -1.59 6.95 10.86
C ALA A 132 -0.70 7.45 12.00
N LYS A 133 -1.18 8.42 12.79
CA LYS A 133 -0.47 8.93 13.96
C LYS A 133 -0.24 7.83 14.99
N PHE A 134 -1.27 7.05 15.30
CA PHE A 134 -1.18 5.95 16.26
C PHE A 134 -0.12 4.90 15.87
N VAL A 135 -0.07 4.46 14.61
CA VAL A 135 0.90 3.45 14.19
C VAL A 135 2.33 4.02 14.14
N ILE A 136 2.51 5.31 13.81
CA ILE A 136 3.80 5.97 13.88
C ILE A 136 4.28 6.07 15.34
N GLU A 137 3.42 6.47 16.26
CA GLU A 137 3.72 6.50 17.70
C GLU A 137 4.01 5.11 18.27
N SER A 138 3.43 4.07 17.68
CA SER A 138 3.70 2.68 18.02
C SER A 138 5.06 2.18 17.49
N GLY A 139 5.72 2.90 16.57
CA GLY A 139 7.06 2.59 16.08
C GLY A 139 7.20 2.40 14.57
N ALA A 140 6.16 2.62 13.78
CA ALA A 140 6.25 2.57 12.31
C ALA A 140 7.21 3.64 11.77
N ASP A 141 7.95 3.31 10.73
CA ASP A 141 8.86 4.21 10.03
C ASP A 141 8.23 4.82 8.77
N LEU A 142 7.23 4.16 8.21
CA LEU A 142 6.45 4.58 7.05
C LEU A 142 5.04 4.01 7.18
N VAL A 143 4.03 4.81 6.84
CA VAL A 143 2.65 4.34 6.64
C VAL A 143 2.31 4.38 5.17
N MET A 144 1.79 3.27 4.65
CA MET A 144 1.26 3.15 3.30
C MET A 144 -0.21 2.75 3.36
N GLY A 145 -1.04 3.47 2.65
CA GLY A 145 -2.47 3.22 2.59
C GLY A 145 -2.93 2.67 1.26
N THR A 146 -4.03 1.92 1.30
CA THR A 146 -4.72 1.37 0.12
C THR A 146 -6.22 1.55 0.26
N HIS A 147 -7.01 1.08 -0.71
CA HIS A 147 -8.47 1.12 -0.79
C HIS A 147 -9.06 2.40 -1.39
N ALA A 148 -8.59 3.58 -0.98
CA ALA A 148 -9.14 4.82 -1.55
C ALA A 148 -8.90 4.86 -3.06
N ILE A 149 -9.98 5.15 -3.80
CA ILE A 149 -9.95 5.30 -5.25
C ILE A 149 -9.45 6.72 -5.57
N GLY A 150 -8.34 6.82 -6.27
CA GLY A 150 -7.73 8.09 -6.64
C GLY A 150 -6.57 8.48 -5.74
N ILE A 151 -5.93 9.57 -6.11
CA ILE A 151 -4.72 10.06 -5.47
C ILE A 151 -5.07 10.86 -4.23
N GLN A 152 -4.49 10.51 -3.10
CA GLN A 152 -4.60 11.26 -1.87
C GLN A 152 -3.28 11.96 -1.53
N PRO A 153 -3.29 13.01 -0.68
CA PRO A 153 -2.08 13.69 -0.25
C PRO A 153 -1.07 12.75 0.42
N ILE A 154 0.19 13.14 0.37
CA ILE A 154 1.24 12.59 1.21
C ILE A 154 1.52 13.59 2.32
N SER A 155 1.68 13.12 3.54
CA SER A 155 2.00 13.96 4.68
C SER A 155 3.13 13.36 5.53
N THR A 156 3.47 14.05 6.61
CA THR A 156 4.41 13.54 7.61
C THR A 156 3.84 13.72 9.01
N TYR A 157 4.23 12.81 9.89
CA TYR A 157 4.01 12.95 11.33
C TYR A 157 5.25 12.50 12.09
N ASN A 158 5.75 13.33 13.01
CA ASN A 158 7.00 13.09 13.73
C ASN A 158 8.19 12.75 12.80
N GLY A 159 8.25 13.41 11.63
CA GLY A 159 9.28 13.17 10.62
C GLY A 159 9.16 11.84 9.86
N LYS A 160 8.06 11.10 10.04
CA LYS A 160 7.79 9.85 9.33
C LYS A 160 6.75 10.10 8.23
N PRO A 161 6.96 9.58 7.00
CA PRO A 161 6.05 9.79 5.90
C PRO A 161 4.77 8.95 6.04
N ILE A 162 3.67 9.51 5.52
CA ILE A 162 2.36 8.89 5.41
C ILE A 162 1.90 9.03 3.96
N ILE A 163 1.84 7.93 3.25
CA ILE A 163 1.26 7.81 1.91
C ILE A 163 -0.17 7.30 2.09
N TYR A 164 -1.18 8.17 1.99
CA TYR A 164 -2.56 7.79 2.31
C TYR A 164 -3.19 6.84 1.30
N THR A 165 -2.72 6.83 0.06
CA THR A 165 -3.07 5.82 -0.94
C THR A 165 -1.94 5.62 -1.93
N THR A 166 -1.74 4.37 -2.33
CA THR A 166 -0.84 4.03 -3.43
C THR A 166 -1.55 4.00 -4.79
N GLY A 167 -2.88 4.16 -4.79
CA GLY A 167 -3.70 3.98 -5.99
C GLY A 167 -3.75 2.52 -6.46
N TYR A 168 -4.11 2.32 -7.73
CA TYR A 168 -4.16 1.00 -8.36
C TYR A 168 -2.91 0.77 -9.21
N ALA A 169 -2.26 -0.36 -9.03
CA ALA A 169 -1.24 -0.82 -9.98
C ALA A 169 -1.87 -1.43 -11.25
N MET A 170 -3.09 -1.98 -11.11
CA MET A 170 -3.89 -2.54 -12.20
C MET A 170 -5.36 -2.51 -11.80
N THR A 171 -6.25 -2.14 -12.72
CA THR A 171 -7.70 -2.14 -12.49
C THR A 171 -8.45 -2.28 -13.79
N ASP A 172 -9.62 -2.91 -13.73
CA ASP A 172 -10.61 -2.96 -14.82
C ASP A 172 -11.75 -1.93 -14.65
N LEU A 173 -11.65 -1.06 -13.63
CA LEU A 173 -12.59 0.03 -13.43
C LEU A 173 -12.36 1.12 -14.49
N GLU A 174 -13.44 1.57 -15.12
CA GLU A 174 -13.40 2.54 -16.22
C GLU A 174 -13.43 4.01 -15.79
N TYR A 175 -13.38 4.29 -14.48
CA TYR A 175 -13.34 5.66 -13.97
C TYR A 175 -11.97 6.30 -14.22
N GLU A 176 -11.93 7.47 -14.84
CA GLU A 176 -10.66 8.19 -15.11
C GLU A 176 -9.79 8.38 -13.85
N THR A 177 -10.43 8.60 -12.70
CA THR A 177 -9.72 8.75 -11.41
C THR A 177 -9.01 7.48 -10.94
N THR A 178 -9.39 6.30 -11.44
CA THR A 178 -8.74 5.04 -11.09
C THR A 178 -7.58 4.70 -12.01
N LYS A 179 -7.47 5.39 -13.14
CA LYS A 179 -6.46 5.10 -14.16
C LYS A 179 -5.11 5.75 -13.87
N VAL A 180 -5.07 6.77 -13.01
CA VAL A 180 -3.82 7.43 -12.61
C VAL A 180 -3.39 6.93 -11.25
N SER A 181 -2.16 6.49 -11.15
CA SER A 181 -1.57 5.96 -9.93
C SER A 181 -0.07 6.28 -9.87
N TYR A 182 0.63 5.81 -8.85
CA TYR A 182 2.06 6.04 -8.66
C TYR A 182 2.78 4.77 -8.25
N LEU A 183 3.99 4.62 -8.76
CA LEU A 183 5.01 3.76 -8.18
C LEU A 183 5.80 4.57 -7.17
N PHE A 184 6.07 3.99 -6.02
CA PHE A 184 6.85 4.60 -4.95
C PHE A 184 8.16 3.84 -4.79
N ASP A 185 9.26 4.50 -5.05
CA ASP A 185 10.59 3.95 -4.91
C ASP A 185 11.23 4.52 -3.64
N LEU A 186 11.43 3.66 -2.65
CA LEU A 186 11.96 4.02 -1.33
C LEU A 186 13.49 3.96 -1.36
N LYS A 187 14.15 5.10 -1.27
CA LYS A 187 15.62 5.19 -1.24
C LYS A 187 16.12 5.24 0.20
N PHE A 188 17.12 4.45 0.48
CA PHE A 188 17.71 4.35 1.82
C PHE A 188 19.17 4.77 1.80
N GLU A 189 19.56 5.55 2.83
CA GLU A 189 20.95 5.77 3.20
C GLU A 189 21.22 5.06 4.55
N ASN A 190 22.06 4.05 4.52
CA ASN A 190 22.20 3.11 5.62
C ASN A 190 20.84 2.46 5.96
N THR A 191 20.33 2.62 7.20
CA THR A 191 19.03 2.08 7.64
C THR A 191 17.91 3.13 7.66
N LYS A 192 18.19 4.36 7.18
CA LYS A 192 17.22 5.46 7.20
C LYS A 192 16.66 5.71 5.81
N LEU A 193 15.36 5.90 5.72
CA LEU A 193 14.72 6.38 4.50
C LEU A 193 15.23 7.81 4.21
N SER A 194 15.88 8.00 3.06
CA SER A 194 16.45 9.29 2.64
C SER A 194 15.51 10.06 1.72
N SER A 195 14.85 9.35 0.80
CA SER A 195 13.87 9.95 -0.10
C SER A 195 12.83 8.92 -0.57
N ILE A 196 11.72 9.44 -1.08
CA ILE A 196 10.68 8.68 -1.77
C ILE A 196 10.58 9.29 -3.17
N GLU A 197 10.88 8.49 -4.18
CA GLU A 197 10.68 8.87 -5.57
C GLU A 197 9.31 8.37 -6.02
N MET A 198 8.57 9.23 -6.73
CA MET A 198 7.22 8.92 -7.22
C MET A 198 7.23 8.95 -8.74
N THR A 199 6.86 7.85 -9.36
CA THR A 199 6.69 7.78 -10.81
C THR A 199 5.21 7.63 -11.13
N PRO A 200 4.59 8.62 -11.82
CA PRO A 200 3.20 8.52 -12.20
C PRO A 200 3.01 7.49 -13.31
N ILE A 201 1.98 6.65 -13.14
CA ILE A 201 1.56 5.64 -14.12
C ILE A 201 0.13 5.88 -14.57
N TYR A 202 -0.18 5.43 -15.78
CA TYR A 202 -1.51 5.46 -16.36
C TYR A 202 -1.93 4.06 -16.79
N ILE A 203 -3.15 3.66 -16.39
CA ILE A 203 -3.73 2.35 -16.75
C ILE A 203 -4.63 2.57 -17.98
N LYS A 204 -4.10 2.20 -19.14
CA LYS A 204 -4.78 2.38 -20.41
C LYS A 204 -5.71 1.19 -20.72
N ASP A 205 -6.98 1.50 -20.99
CA ASP A 205 -8.00 0.51 -21.41
C ASP A 205 -8.05 -0.76 -20.54
N SER A 206 -7.74 -0.63 -19.25
CA SER A 206 -7.64 -1.74 -18.29
C SER A 206 -6.73 -2.90 -18.74
N LYS A 207 -5.73 -2.62 -19.57
CA LYS A 207 -4.86 -3.63 -20.21
C LYS A 207 -3.38 -3.32 -20.13
N GLU A 208 -3.02 -2.05 -20.21
CA GLU A 208 -1.64 -1.63 -20.26
C GLU A 208 -1.34 -0.64 -19.14
N VAL A 209 -0.23 -0.82 -18.46
CA VAL A 209 0.31 0.18 -17.51
C VAL A 209 1.42 0.93 -18.23
N LEU A 210 1.22 2.23 -18.41
CA LEU A 210 2.15 3.14 -19.08
C LEU A 210 2.73 4.13 -18.08
N LEU A 211 3.92 4.65 -18.34
CA LEU A 211 4.35 5.88 -17.69
C LEU A 211 3.38 6.99 -18.11
N TYR A 212 2.87 7.76 -17.15
CA TYR A 212 1.83 8.76 -17.45
C TYR A 212 2.32 9.82 -18.44
N LYS A 213 3.61 10.18 -18.39
CA LYS A 213 4.23 11.10 -19.36
C LYS A 213 4.14 10.60 -20.81
N ASP A 214 4.15 9.29 -21.02
CA ASP A 214 4.07 8.70 -22.36
C ASP A 214 2.63 8.66 -22.89
N TYR A 215 1.65 8.84 -22.00
CA TYR A 215 0.22 8.93 -22.33
C TYR A 215 -0.21 10.39 -22.53
N ASP A 216 0.04 11.24 -21.55
CA ASP A 216 -0.28 12.68 -21.57
C ASP A 216 0.72 13.46 -20.71
N GLU A 217 1.81 13.94 -21.34
CA GLU A 217 2.86 14.66 -20.66
C GLU A 217 2.38 15.96 -20.00
N VAL A 218 1.43 16.67 -20.62
CA VAL A 218 0.90 17.93 -20.08
C VAL A 218 0.10 17.70 -18.81
N ALA A 219 -0.83 16.72 -18.85
CA ALA A 219 -1.64 16.38 -17.70
C ALA A 219 -0.79 15.77 -16.56
N ALA A 220 0.21 14.93 -16.88
CA ALA A 220 1.15 14.39 -15.91
C ALA A 220 1.90 15.49 -15.18
N ASN A 221 2.45 16.47 -15.91
CA ASN A 221 3.17 17.61 -15.33
C ASN A 221 2.27 18.48 -14.45
N ILE A 222 1.02 18.72 -14.83
CA ILE A 222 0.05 19.49 -14.02
C ILE A 222 -0.24 18.73 -12.70
N ASN A 223 -0.49 17.44 -12.79
CA ASN A 223 -0.79 16.61 -11.61
C ASN A 223 0.42 16.54 -10.67
N MET A 224 1.62 16.31 -11.19
CA MET A 224 2.84 16.27 -10.38
C MET A 224 3.11 17.60 -9.68
N LYS A 225 2.95 18.73 -10.37
CA LYS A 225 3.07 20.07 -9.75
C LYS A 225 2.08 20.28 -8.63
N SER A 226 0.81 19.88 -8.83
CA SER A 226 -0.23 19.98 -7.80
C SER A 226 0.11 19.13 -6.57
N ILE A 227 0.58 17.91 -6.76
CA ILE A 227 0.98 17.01 -5.66
C ILE A 227 2.19 17.58 -4.94
N CYS A 228 3.23 18.00 -5.66
CA CYS A 228 4.43 18.59 -5.11
C CYS A 228 4.10 19.82 -4.25
N SER A 229 3.23 20.71 -4.73
CA SER A 229 2.78 21.88 -3.94
C SER A 229 2.09 21.47 -2.64
N ARG A 230 1.18 20.50 -2.70
CA ARG A 230 0.49 20.00 -1.50
C ARG A 230 1.44 19.32 -0.51
N MET A 231 2.44 18.61 -1.00
CA MET A 231 3.48 18.03 -0.15
C MET A 231 4.30 19.12 0.55
N GLN A 232 4.66 20.19 -0.18
CA GLN A 232 5.36 21.35 0.38
C GLN A 232 4.51 22.10 1.42
N GLU A 233 3.21 22.28 1.18
CA GLU A 233 2.26 22.84 2.14
C GLU A 233 2.20 22.00 3.44
N ASN A 234 2.40 20.70 3.34
CA ASN A 234 2.48 19.78 4.47
C ASN A 234 3.91 19.66 5.08
N GLY A 235 4.82 20.55 4.71
CA GLY A 235 6.17 20.62 5.27
C GLY A 235 7.16 19.58 4.72
N LEU A 236 6.83 18.93 3.60
CA LEU A 236 7.73 18.01 2.90
C LEU A 236 8.64 18.77 1.93
N ASN A 237 9.90 18.33 1.84
CA ASN A 237 10.79 18.80 0.80
C ASN A 237 10.54 18.01 -0.50
N ALA A 238 9.55 18.44 -1.27
CA ALA A 238 9.14 17.80 -2.52
C ALA A 238 9.67 18.58 -3.73
N GLN A 239 10.24 17.87 -4.70
CA GLN A 239 10.78 18.42 -5.93
C GLN A 239 10.39 17.53 -7.12
N ILE A 240 10.22 18.14 -8.28
CA ILE A 240 10.01 17.42 -9.54
C ILE A 240 11.38 17.32 -10.23
N SER A 241 11.80 16.11 -10.59
CA SER A 241 12.99 15.90 -11.41
C SER A 241 12.61 15.89 -12.89
N ASP A 242 13.47 16.43 -13.74
CA ASP A 242 13.31 16.48 -15.19
C ASP A 242 13.74 15.16 -15.89
N ASN A 243 13.71 14.01 -15.18
CA ASN A 243 14.12 12.71 -15.72
C ASN A 243 13.01 12.03 -16.51
#